data_1d97ca0d69f266c70ba9d4db6d0ff9fd
#
_entry.id   1d97ca0d69f266c70ba9d4db6d0ff9fd
#
_cell.length_a   1.000
_cell.length_b   1.000
_cell.length_c   1.000
_cell.angle_alpha   90.00
_cell.angle_beta   90.00
_cell.angle_gamma   90.00
#
_symmetry.space_group_name_H-M   'P 1'
#
loop_
_entity.id
_entity.type
_entity.pdbx_description
1 polymer ?
#
loop_
_entity_poly.entity_id
_entity_poly.type
_entity_poly.pdbx_seq_one_letter_code
_entity_poly.pdbx_strand_id
1 'polypeptide(L)'
;MNIFKIGDRIVYPNQGLAVIEDVQEQTFDGERFKILHLRILTNNTLVLVPAASVEEIGIRKLTTERSVKDIFDYMKNGDVEVSMNWKGRYKEHVNLMKSGSLLDMVAVLKSLFYLSLLKPLSFREKKMMEKAKELVVTEISEASSMPSVQIER
;
A
#
# COMPACT_ATOMS: atom_id res chain seq x y z
N MET A 1 -10.28 12.90 -12.13
CA MET A 1 -9.60 14.17 -11.85
C MET A 1 -8.86 14.06 -10.53
N ASN A 2 -7.55 14.23 -10.58
CA ASN A 2 -6.72 14.07 -9.40
C ASN A 2 -6.67 15.36 -8.61
N ILE A 3 -7.28 15.34 -7.43
CA ILE A 3 -7.31 16.49 -6.55
C ILE A 3 -6.29 16.29 -5.44
N PHE A 4 -5.02 16.19 -5.83
CA PHE A 4 -3.93 16.08 -4.86
C PHE A 4 -3.40 17.48 -4.57
N LYS A 5 -3.27 17.79 -3.29
CA LYS A 5 -2.80 19.10 -2.82
C LYS A 5 -1.55 18.96 -1.98
N ILE A 6 -0.78 20.02 -1.89
CA ILE A 6 0.38 20.06 -1.00
C ILE A 6 -0.05 19.75 0.43
N GLY A 7 0.67 18.86 1.08
CA GLY A 7 0.36 18.40 2.42
C GLY A 7 -0.48 17.14 2.47
N ASP A 8 -1.07 16.73 1.36
CA ASP A 8 -1.87 15.51 1.31
C ASP A 8 -0.99 14.29 1.56
N ARG A 9 -1.53 13.34 2.32
CA ARG A 9 -0.90 12.04 2.49
C ARG A 9 -1.51 11.07 1.51
N ILE A 10 -0.64 10.31 0.86
CA ILE A 10 -1.02 9.35 -0.17
C ILE A 10 -0.30 8.03 0.07
N VAL A 11 -0.74 7.00 -0.65
CA VAL A 11 -0.07 5.70 -0.64
C VAL A 11 0.60 5.49 -1.99
N TYR A 12 1.91 5.30 -1.96
CA TYR A 12 2.69 4.93 -3.14
C TYR A 12 2.83 3.41 -3.15
N PRO A 13 2.39 2.73 -4.22
CA PRO A 13 2.40 1.28 -4.24
C PRO A 13 3.77 0.70 -3.88
N ASN A 14 3.77 -0.28 -3.00
CA ASN A 14 4.96 -0.99 -2.53
C ASN A 14 5.97 -0.13 -1.76
N GLN A 15 5.77 1.17 -1.64
CA GLN A 15 6.63 2.07 -0.87
C GLN A 15 5.96 2.56 0.42
N GLY A 16 4.63 2.58 0.45
CA GLY A 16 3.88 2.98 1.63
C GLY A 16 3.47 4.45 1.60
N LEU A 17 3.42 5.06 2.76
CA LEU A 17 2.95 6.43 2.90
C LEU A 17 3.94 7.45 2.34
N ALA A 18 3.39 8.46 1.69
CA ALA A 18 4.14 9.60 1.20
C ALA A 18 3.34 10.87 1.44
N VAL A 19 4.03 12.00 1.46
CA VAL A 19 3.43 13.33 1.60
C VAL A 19 3.74 14.13 0.34
N ILE A 20 2.75 14.84 -0.18
CA ILE A 20 2.97 15.76 -1.29
C ILE A 20 3.60 17.03 -0.71
N GLU A 21 4.90 17.20 -0.95
CA GLU A 21 5.64 18.38 -0.46
C GLU A 21 5.46 19.58 -1.34
N ASP A 22 5.35 19.39 -2.64
CA ASP A 22 5.24 20.47 -3.60
C ASP A 22 4.57 19.99 -4.87
N VAL A 23 3.98 20.93 -5.62
CA VAL A 23 3.43 20.70 -6.94
C VAL A 23 3.99 21.78 -7.85
N GLN A 24 4.83 21.39 -8.80
CA GLN A 24 5.46 22.34 -9.71
C GLN A 24 4.89 22.20 -11.11
N GLU A 25 4.70 23.34 -11.76
CA GLU A 25 4.31 23.39 -13.15
C GLU A 25 5.55 23.63 -13.99
N GLN A 26 5.75 22.79 -15.02
CA GLN A 26 6.84 22.95 -15.95
C GLN A 26 6.26 23.00 -17.36
N THR A 27 6.87 23.82 -18.20
CA THR A 27 6.49 23.92 -19.61
C THR A 27 7.60 23.31 -20.46
N PHE A 28 7.20 22.33 -21.28
CA PHE A 28 8.13 21.71 -22.22
C PHE A 28 7.42 21.60 -23.56
N ASP A 29 8.06 22.12 -24.60
CA ASP A 29 7.56 22.04 -25.98
C ASP A 29 6.14 22.62 -26.13
N GLY A 30 5.84 23.71 -25.40
CA GLY A 30 4.55 24.37 -25.42
C GLY A 30 3.47 23.74 -24.56
N GLU A 31 3.74 22.61 -23.94
CA GLU A 31 2.81 21.93 -23.05
C GLU A 31 3.17 22.14 -21.60
N ARG A 32 2.15 22.28 -20.76
CA ARG A 32 2.32 22.44 -19.32
C ARG A 32 2.20 21.10 -18.63
N PHE A 33 3.16 20.80 -17.77
CA PHE A 33 3.17 19.58 -16.96
C PHE A 33 3.16 19.94 -15.48
N LYS A 34 2.34 19.22 -14.71
CA LYS A 34 2.41 19.29 -13.26
C LYS A 34 3.24 18.14 -12.77
N ILE A 35 4.20 18.42 -11.90
CA ILE A 35 5.06 17.41 -11.29
C ILE A 35 4.83 17.44 -9.79
N LEU A 36 4.47 16.29 -9.23
CA LEU A 36 4.29 16.13 -7.79
C LEU A 36 5.61 15.75 -7.15
N HIS A 37 5.97 16.45 -6.08
CA HIS A 37 7.14 16.13 -5.27
C HIS A 37 6.65 15.33 -4.07
N LEU A 38 6.96 14.04 -4.04
CA LEU A 38 6.49 13.13 -3.00
C LEU A 38 7.65 12.74 -2.09
N ARG A 39 7.44 12.90 -0.79
CA ARG A 39 8.39 12.42 0.20
C ARG A 39 7.89 11.11 0.76
N ILE A 40 8.62 10.01 0.48
CA ILE A 40 8.30 8.71 1.05
C ILE A 40 8.69 8.73 2.52
N LEU A 41 7.73 8.49 3.40
CA LEU A 41 7.95 8.63 4.83
C LEU A 41 8.82 7.54 5.43
N THR A 42 8.79 6.35 4.87
CA THR A 42 9.56 5.21 5.38
C THR A 42 11.07 5.43 5.31
N ASN A 43 11.55 5.99 4.20
CA ASN A 43 12.98 6.16 3.96
C ASN A 43 13.39 7.59 3.62
N ASN A 44 12.46 8.53 3.74
CA ASN A 44 12.68 9.96 3.48
C ASN A 44 13.18 10.25 2.06
N THR A 45 12.83 9.42 1.10
CA THR A 45 13.22 9.57 -0.29
C THR A 45 12.27 10.53 -1.01
N LEU A 46 12.84 11.45 -1.79
CA LEU A 46 12.05 12.33 -2.65
C LEU A 46 11.84 11.67 -4.01
N VAL A 47 10.57 11.58 -4.43
CA VAL A 47 10.20 11.03 -5.73
C VAL A 47 9.44 12.09 -6.51
N LEU A 48 9.81 12.29 -7.77
CA LEU A 48 9.12 13.24 -8.65
C LEU A 48 8.21 12.45 -9.58
N VAL A 49 6.91 12.78 -9.57
CA VAL A 49 5.91 12.05 -10.33
C VAL A 49 5.09 13.02 -11.17
N PRO A 50 5.05 12.83 -12.50
CA PRO A 50 4.13 13.61 -13.33
C PRO A 50 2.69 13.34 -12.92
N ALA A 51 1.89 14.38 -12.78
CA ALA A 51 0.49 14.24 -12.36
C ALA A 51 -0.29 13.29 -13.29
N ALA A 52 0.06 13.27 -14.56
CA ALA A 52 -0.59 12.41 -15.54
C ALA A 52 -0.30 10.92 -15.31
N SER A 53 0.75 10.58 -14.57
CA SER A 53 1.16 9.19 -14.31
C SER A 53 0.59 8.63 -13.01
N VAL A 54 -0.10 9.43 -12.21
CA VAL A 54 -0.59 9.04 -10.89
C VAL A 54 -1.47 7.79 -10.94
N GLU A 55 -2.43 7.75 -11.85
CA GLU A 55 -3.34 6.60 -11.98
C GLU A 55 -2.61 5.35 -12.47
N GLU A 56 -1.71 5.52 -13.42
CA GLU A 56 -0.94 4.42 -14.00
C GLU A 56 -0.03 3.78 -12.95
N ILE A 57 0.60 4.58 -12.10
CA ILE A 57 1.43 4.10 -11.01
C ILE A 57 0.61 3.43 -9.92
N GLY A 58 -0.63 3.89 -9.73
CA GLY A 58 -1.51 3.38 -8.68
C GLY A 58 -1.43 4.16 -7.38
N ILE A 59 -0.91 5.39 -7.43
CA ILE A 59 -0.90 6.27 -6.27
C ILE A 59 -2.33 6.61 -5.89
N ARG A 60 -2.66 6.48 -4.61
CA ARG A 60 -4.01 6.70 -4.12
C ARG A 60 -4.02 7.44 -2.79
N LYS A 61 -5.17 7.98 -2.44
CA LYS A 61 -5.37 8.59 -1.14
C LYS A 61 -5.45 7.52 -0.06
N LEU A 62 -5.20 7.92 1.17
CA LEU A 62 -5.37 7.04 2.32
C LEU A 62 -6.79 6.50 2.40
N THR A 63 -6.91 5.29 2.94
CA THR A 63 -8.21 4.72 3.26
C THR A 63 -8.94 5.59 4.29
N THR A 64 -10.27 5.51 4.34
CA THR A 64 -11.08 6.24 5.30
C THR A 64 -11.28 5.40 6.56
N GLU A 65 -11.67 6.04 7.67
CA GLU A 65 -12.01 5.32 8.89
C GLU A 65 -13.13 4.31 8.66
N ARG A 66 -14.08 4.64 7.80
CA ARG A 66 -15.17 3.74 7.45
C ARG A 66 -14.66 2.49 6.75
N SER A 67 -13.74 2.66 5.80
CA SER A 67 -13.14 1.54 5.10
C SER A 67 -12.27 0.69 6.03
N VAL A 68 -11.67 1.29 7.06
CA VAL A 68 -10.89 0.55 8.06
C VAL A 68 -11.74 -0.49 8.77
N LYS A 69 -12.99 -0.15 9.10
CA LYS A 69 -13.91 -1.12 9.73
C LYS A 69 -14.18 -2.31 8.82
N ASP A 70 -14.40 -2.05 7.53
CA ASP A 70 -14.61 -3.10 6.54
C ASP A 70 -13.39 -4.02 6.43
N ILE A 71 -12.19 -3.44 6.53
CA ILE A 71 -10.95 -4.20 6.48
C ILE A 71 -10.80 -5.10 7.70
N PHE A 72 -11.10 -4.59 8.90
CA PHE A 72 -11.08 -5.41 10.11
C PHE A 72 -12.09 -6.56 10.02
N ASP A 73 -13.28 -6.31 9.48
CA ASP A 73 -14.28 -7.35 9.27
C ASP A 73 -13.75 -8.43 8.31
N TYR A 74 -13.10 -8.02 7.23
CA TYR A 74 -12.49 -8.94 6.29
C TYR A 74 -11.39 -9.77 6.95
N MET A 75 -10.57 -9.15 7.78
CA MET A 75 -9.49 -9.86 8.48
C MET A 75 -10.03 -10.92 9.44
N LYS A 76 -11.19 -10.68 10.06
CA LYS A 76 -11.80 -11.63 10.99
C LYS A 76 -12.61 -12.70 10.28
N ASN A 77 -13.41 -12.32 9.30
CA ASN A 77 -14.46 -13.16 8.74
C ASN A 77 -14.31 -13.51 7.27
N GLY A 78 -13.39 -12.84 6.56
CA GLY A 78 -13.19 -13.06 5.14
C GLY A 78 -12.58 -14.43 4.83
N ASP A 79 -13.00 -15.02 3.72
CA ASP A 79 -12.45 -16.28 3.25
C ASP A 79 -11.07 -16.06 2.61
N VAL A 80 -10.20 -17.03 2.80
CA VAL A 80 -8.86 -17.00 2.23
C VAL A 80 -8.59 -18.29 1.50
N GLU A 81 -8.18 -18.19 0.24
CA GLU A 81 -7.71 -19.32 -0.53
C GLU A 81 -6.18 -19.40 -0.41
N VAL A 82 -5.71 -20.56 0.00
CA VAL A 82 -4.28 -20.80 0.11
C VAL A 82 -3.89 -21.87 -0.90
N SER A 83 -3.13 -21.46 -1.92
CA SER A 83 -2.61 -22.38 -2.91
C SER A 83 -1.38 -23.08 -2.38
N MET A 84 -1.32 -24.40 -2.56
CA MET A 84 -0.14 -25.19 -2.20
C MET A 84 0.96 -25.14 -3.26
N ASN A 85 0.66 -24.57 -4.43
CA ASN A 85 1.67 -24.36 -5.47
C ASN A 85 2.48 -23.10 -5.15
N TRP A 86 3.69 -23.30 -4.65
CA TRP A 86 4.54 -22.20 -4.18
C TRP A 86 4.79 -21.15 -5.27
N LYS A 87 5.13 -21.57 -6.50
CA LYS A 87 5.47 -20.62 -7.55
C LYS A 87 4.29 -19.74 -7.96
N GLY A 88 3.14 -20.36 -8.17
CA GLY A 88 1.93 -19.65 -8.55
C GLY A 88 1.45 -18.71 -7.43
N ARG A 89 1.49 -19.22 -6.19
CA ARG A 89 1.11 -18.45 -5.02
C ARG A 89 1.99 -17.21 -4.84
N TYR A 90 3.30 -17.39 -4.93
CA TYR A 90 4.25 -16.28 -4.76
C TYR A 90 4.03 -15.20 -5.83
N LYS A 91 3.89 -15.62 -7.09
CA LYS A 91 3.67 -14.70 -8.21
C LYS A 91 2.36 -13.91 -8.03
N GLU A 92 1.30 -14.59 -7.61
CA GLU A 92 0.02 -13.95 -7.34
C GLU A 92 0.13 -12.93 -6.22
N HIS A 93 0.82 -13.27 -5.13
CA HIS A 93 1.02 -12.35 -4.01
C HIS A 93 1.86 -11.14 -4.43
N VAL A 94 2.89 -11.31 -5.24
CA VAL A 94 3.69 -10.21 -5.77
C VAL A 94 2.80 -9.24 -6.56
N ASN A 95 1.93 -9.78 -7.40
CA ASN A 95 1.02 -8.95 -8.19
C ASN A 95 0.04 -8.18 -7.30
N LEU A 96 -0.50 -8.81 -6.27
CA LEU A 96 -1.40 -8.15 -5.32
C LEU A 96 -0.69 -7.04 -4.56
N MET A 97 0.57 -7.25 -4.17
CA MET A 97 1.36 -6.21 -3.49
C MET A 97 1.62 -5.01 -4.41
N LYS A 98 1.80 -5.25 -5.71
CA LYS A 98 2.03 -4.17 -6.67
C LYS A 98 0.79 -3.36 -6.98
N SER A 99 -0.39 -3.91 -6.75
CA SER A 99 -1.65 -3.22 -7.03
C SER A 99 -1.82 -1.94 -6.21
N GLY A 100 -1.18 -1.87 -5.04
CA GLY A 100 -1.30 -0.74 -4.14
C GLY A 100 -2.60 -0.70 -3.35
N SER A 101 -3.53 -1.62 -3.60
CA SER A 101 -4.79 -1.69 -2.86
C SER A 101 -4.56 -2.20 -1.45
N LEU A 102 -5.10 -1.48 -0.45
CA LEU A 102 -5.00 -1.91 0.94
C LEU A 102 -5.65 -3.27 1.15
N LEU A 103 -6.80 -3.50 0.53
CA LEU A 103 -7.51 -4.78 0.65
C LEU A 103 -6.67 -5.93 0.07
N ASP A 104 -6.00 -5.70 -1.06
CA ASP A 104 -5.12 -6.71 -1.66
C ASP A 104 -3.94 -7.04 -0.74
N MET A 105 -3.34 -6.02 -0.12
CA MET A 105 -2.25 -6.25 0.84
C MET A 105 -2.72 -7.01 2.07
N VAL A 106 -3.93 -6.71 2.55
CA VAL A 106 -4.54 -7.45 3.66
C VAL A 106 -4.78 -8.91 3.25
N ALA A 107 -5.23 -9.14 2.01
CA ALA A 107 -5.44 -10.50 1.50
C ALA A 107 -4.12 -11.30 1.48
N VAL A 108 -3.02 -10.69 1.04
CA VAL A 108 -1.70 -11.31 1.07
C VAL A 108 -1.28 -11.64 2.50
N LEU A 109 -1.41 -10.68 3.40
CA LEU A 109 -1.04 -10.85 4.81
C LEU A 109 -1.83 -11.99 5.45
N LYS A 110 -3.14 -12.01 5.23
CA LYS A 110 -4.03 -13.04 5.77
C LYS A 110 -3.70 -14.42 5.21
N SER A 111 -3.47 -14.51 3.90
CA SER A 111 -3.12 -15.77 3.25
C SER A 111 -1.81 -16.35 3.79
N LEU A 112 -0.78 -15.49 3.92
CA LEU A 112 0.51 -15.92 4.43
C LEU A 112 0.44 -16.30 5.90
N PHE A 113 -0.36 -15.58 6.69
CA PHE A 113 -0.56 -15.93 8.08
C PHE A 113 -1.17 -17.33 8.23
N TYR A 114 -2.26 -17.62 7.48
CA TYR A 114 -2.87 -18.95 7.53
C TYR A 114 -1.91 -20.03 7.06
N LEU A 115 -1.15 -19.73 5.99
CA LEU A 115 -0.15 -20.68 5.50
C LEU A 115 0.90 -20.99 6.56
N SER A 116 1.31 -20.00 7.35
CA SER A 116 2.31 -20.17 8.40
C SER A 116 1.84 -21.11 9.50
N LEU A 117 0.52 -21.24 9.69
CA LEU A 117 -0.05 -22.18 10.65
C LEU A 117 0.00 -23.61 10.15
N LEU A 118 0.09 -23.81 8.83
CA LEU A 118 0.10 -25.13 8.20
C LEU A 118 1.52 -25.67 8.00
N LYS A 119 2.46 -24.79 7.67
CA LYS A 119 3.85 -25.14 7.40
C LYS A 119 4.75 -23.93 7.52
N PRO A 120 6.07 -24.13 7.71
CA PRO A 120 7.01 -23.01 7.73
C PRO A 120 7.01 -22.25 6.40
N LEU A 121 7.06 -20.91 6.45
CA LEU A 121 7.13 -20.08 5.27
C LEU A 121 8.58 -20.05 4.75
N SER A 122 8.71 -19.88 3.41
CA SER A 122 10.00 -19.62 2.82
C SER A 122 10.51 -18.24 3.27
N PHE A 123 11.81 -18.01 3.08
CA PHE A 123 12.41 -16.72 3.44
C PHE A 123 11.75 -15.57 2.71
N ARG A 124 11.47 -15.75 1.40
CA ARG A 124 10.82 -14.73 0.60
C ARG A 124 9.40 -14.46 1.07
N GLU A 125 8.66 -15.51 1.44
CA GLU A 125 7.29 -15.33 1.93
C GLU A 125 7.26 -14.68 3.31
N LYS A 126 8.22 -14.99 4.17
CA LYS A 126 8.36 -14.31 5.46
C LYS A 126 8.58 -12.80 5.28
N LYS A 127 9.47 -12.44 4.36
CA LYS A 127 9.74 -11.04 4.06
C LYS A 127 8.52 -10.34 3.48
N MET A 128 7.80 -11.02 2.60
CA MET A 128 6.58 -10.48 2.01
C MET A 128 5.51 -10.25 3.08
N MET A 129 5.34 -11.19 3.99
CA MET A 129 4.39 -11.05 5.09
C MET A 129 4.74 -9.87 5.99
N GLU A 130 6.02 -9.71 6.34
CA GLU A 130 6.49 -8.58 7.13
C GLU A 130 6.24 -7.26 6.41
N LYS A 131 6.51 -7.21 5.12
CA LYS A 131 6.28 -6.00 4.31
C LYS A 131 4.80 -5.66 4.23
N ALA A 132 3.95 -6.64 3.97
CA ALA A 132 2.51 -6.44 3.92
C ALA A 132 1.98 -5.94 5.26
N LYS A 133 2.45 -6.55 6.37
CA LYS A 133 2.06 -6.12 7.71
C LYS A 133 2.46 -4.68 7.97
N GLU A 134 3.69 -4.32 7.66
CA GLU A 134 4.18 -2.95 7.82
C GLU A 134 3.32 -1.94 7.04
N LEU A 135 3.06 -2.21 5.77
CA LEU A 135 2.28 -1.32 4.93
C LEU A 135 0.84 -1.18 5.41
N VAL A 136 0.21 -2.30 5.78
CA VAL A 136 -1.18 -2.30 6.26
C VAL A 136 -1.28 -1.57 7.60
N VAL A 137 -0.43 -1.89 8.56
CA VAL A 137 -0.46 -1.29 9.89
C VAL A 137 -0.20 0.22 9.81
N THR A 138 0.79 0.62 9.01
CA THR A 138 1.14 2.03 8.86
C THR A 138 -0.03 2.83 8.28
N GLU A 139 -0.67 2.30 7.24
CA GLU A 139 -1.79 3.01 6.63
C GLU A 139 -3.00 3.10 7.56
N ILE A 140 -3.36 2.00 8.21
CA ILE A 140 -4.50 1.97 9.13
C ILE A 140 -4.24 2.90 10.32
N SER A 141 -3.02 2.89 10.85
CA SER A 141 -2.64 3.77 11.96
C SER A 141 -2.81 5.25 11.58
N GLU A 142 -2.36 5.60 10.39
CA GLU A 142 -2.46 6.98 9.91
C GLU A 142 -3.92 7.37 9.64
N ALA A 143 -4.70 6.50 9.01
CA ALA A 143 -6.08 6.79 8.63
C ALA A 143 -7.01 6.87 9.83
N SER A 144 -6.78 6.08 10.86
CA SER A 144 -7.66 5.97 12.03
C SER A 144 -7.13 6.72 13.24
N SER A 145 -5.90 7.25 13.17
CA SER A 145 -5.20 7.85 14.32
C SER A 145 -5.00 6.88 15.47
N MET A 146 -5.00 5.57 15.19
CA MET A 146 -4.73 4.54 16.19
C MET A 146 -3.24 4.24 16.29
N PRO A 147 -2.70 3.98 17.50
CA PRO A 147 -1.34 3.51 17.63
C PRO A 147 -1.13 2.18 16.92
N SER A 148 0.03 2.00 16.28
CA SER A 148 0.35 0.77 15.54
C SER A 148 0.23 -0.48 16.38
N VAL A 149 0.58 -0.40 17.66
CA VAL A 149 0.51 -1.54 18.59
C VAL A 149 -0.91 -2.09 18.72
N GLN A 150 -1.91 -1.21 18.70
CA GLN A 150 -3.32 -1.63 18.78
C GLN A 150 -3.78 -2.32 17.50
N ILE A 151 -3.26 -1.91 16.36
CA ILE A 151 -3.63 -2.46 15.05
C ILE A 151 -3.04 -3.85 14.86
N GLU A 152 -1.84 -4.09 15.38
CA GLU A 152 -1.17 -5.38 15.26
C GLU A 152 -1.88 -6.50 15.99
N ARG A 153 -2.72 -6.18 16.94
CA ARG A 153 -3.54 -7.16 17.66
C ARG A 153 -4.73 -7.64 16.77
#